data_304c5b710e66b96277710ab1bf6645f5
#
_entry.id   304c5b710e66b96277710ab1bf6645f5
#
_cell.length_a   1.000
_cell.length_b   1.000
_cell.length_c   1.000
_cell.angle_alpha   90.00
_cell.angle_beta   90.00
_cell.angle_gamma   90.00
#
_symmetry.space_group_name_H-M   'P 1'
#
loop_
_entity.id
_entity.type
_entity.pdbx_description
1 polymer ?
#
loop_
_entity_poly.entity_id
_entity_poly.type
_entity_poly.pdbx_seq_one_letter_code
_entity_poly.pdbx_strand_id
1 'polypeptide(L)'
;MTMRLLVPLLLFGVAAGTALGQERHGAIHVARPQAAAPPAALLYTDADLMFLTHMVAHHQQAIDMAALVPARSDREEFLKFARYTAGAQQAEIDHMKALLQAAADRGQPAPRHEMGGDPPMAGMLSKAQMAALEAAGGLEFAKLWLQGMIRHHQGAVDMALAQQRREFDSQRQPYGIASMADDILATQRGEIGMMKTWLTRWGLEDPVPGH
;
A
#
# COMPACT_ATOMS: atom_id res chain seq x y z
N MET A 1 -10.45 56.35 -0.63
CA MET A 1 -9.15 57.02 -0.65
C MET A 1 -8.23 56.09 -1.45
N THR A 2 -8.11 56.39 -2.70
CA THR A 2 -7.44 55.60 -3.75
C THR A 2 -6.01 56.16 -3.95
N MET A 3 -5.01 55.33 -3.83
CA MET A 3 -3.64 55.70 -4.13
C MET A 3 -3.10 54.83 -5.27
N ARG A 4 -3.06 55.44 -6.44
CA ARG A 4 -2.41 54.89 -7.65
C ARG A 4 -0.91 55.20 -7.57
N LEU A 5 -0.06 54.17 -7.74
CA LEU A 5 1.38 54.32 -7.97
C LEU A 5 1.69 54.10 -9.45
N LEU A 6 2.26 55.15 -10.07
CA LEU A 6 2.78 55.23 -11.43
C LEU A 6 4.16 54.55 -11.50
N VAL A 7 4.40 53.77 -12.55
CA VAL A 7 5.71 53.20 -12.93
C VAL A 7 6.20 54.01 -14.15
N PRO A 8 7.43 54.54 -14.17
CA PRO A 8 7.95 55.22 -15.35
C PRO A 8 8.61 54.26 -16.33
N LEU A 9 8.32 54.49 -17.59
CA LEU A 9 8.88 53.88 -18.78
C LEU A 9 10.24 54.52 -19.09
N LEU A 10 11.31 53.73 -19.19
CA LEU A 10 12.62 54.18 -19.68
C LEU A 10 12.92 53.59 -21.07
N LEU A 11 12.96 54.48 -22.05
CA LEU A 11 13.44 54.25 -23.42
C LEU A 11 14.96 54.52 -23.47
N PHE A 12 15.73 53.60 -24.06
CA PHE A 12 17.06 53.81 -24.63
C PHE A 12 17.22 52.85 -25.78
N GLY A 13 17.42 53.21 -26.99
CA GLY A 13 18.42 54.04 -27.57
C GLY A 13 19.22 53.14 -28.51
N VAL A 14 18.90 53.22 -29.86
CA VAL A 14 19.56 52.47 -30.95
C VAL A 14 20.91 53.11 -31.22
N ALA A 15 21.99 52.32 -31.26
CA ALA A 15 23.25 52.71 -31.89
C ALA A 15 23.63 51.69 -32.97
N ALA A 16 23.70 52.17 -34.21
CA ALA A 16 24.22 51.46 -35.35
C ALA A 16 25.76 51.47 -35.33
N GLY A 17 26.35 50.26 -35.47
CA GLY A 17 27.82 50.09 -35.61
C GLY A 17 28.12 49.20 -36.81
N THR A 18 28.91 49.68 -37.70
CA THR A 18 29.29 49.21 -39.02
C THR A 18 30.05 47.89 -39.03
N ALA A 19 29.78 47.12 -40.06
CA ALA A 19 30.41 45.88 -40.41
C ALA A 19 31.89 45.99 -40.80
N LEU A 20 32.72 45.09 -40.26
CA LEU A 20 33.98 44.67 -40.91
C LEU A 20 34.03 43.16 -40.91
N GLY A 21 34.29 42.62 -42.10
CA GLY A 21 34.28 41.19 -42.35
C GLY A 21 35.35 40.42 -41.57
N GLN A 22 34.97 39.26 -41.13
CA GLN A 22 35.88 38.29 -40.56
C GLN A 22 35.58 36.93 -41.14
N GLU A 23 36.60 36.34 -41.71
CA GLU A 23 36.58 35.05 -42.44
C GLU A 23 36.01 33.92 -41.55
N ARG A 24 35.14 33.15 -42.18
CA ARG A 24 34.54 31.95 -41.54
C ARG A 24 35.57 30.82 -41.57
N HIS A 25 36.26 30.62 -40.46
CA HIS A 25 36.87 29.32 -40.18
C HIS A 25 35.75 28.40 -39.74
N GLY A 26 35.42 27.43 -40.62
CA GLY A 26 34.45 26.40 -40.34
C GLY A 26 34.94 25.49 -39.20
N ALA A 27 34.52 25.79 -37.99
CA ALA A 27 34.66 24.85 -36.88
C ALA A 27 33.67 23.70 -37.11
N ILE A 28 34.23 22.55 -37.48
CA ILE A 28 33.46 21.28 -37.50
C ILE A 28 33.06 21.03 -36.03
N HIS A 29 31.84 21.39 -35.68
CA HIS A 29 31.24 20.91 -34.44
C HIS A 29 31.03 19.40 -34.55
N VAL A 30 32.01 18.61 -34.12
CA VAL A 30 31.80 17.19 -33.84
C VAL A 30 30.85 17.18 -32.63
N ALA A 31 29.58 16.86 -32.91
CA ALA A 31 28.60 16.65 -31.86
C ALA A 31 29.15 15.56 -30.92
N ARG A 32 29.51 15.98 -29.71
CA ARG A 32 29.91 15.05 -28.65
C ARG A 32 28.71 14.11 -28.42
N PRO A 33 28.90 12.77 -28.48
CA PRO A 33 27.80 11.88 -28.17
C PRO A 33 27.26 12.26 -26.80
N GLN A 34 26.00 12.67 -26.76
CA GLN A 34 25.32 12.94 -25.52
C GLN A 34 25.28 11.62 -24.80
N ALA A 35 26.01 11.46 -23.70
CA ALA A 35 25.97 10.27 -22.87
C ALA A 35 24.48 10.02 -22.56
N ALA A 36 24.00 8.83 -22.89
CA ALA A 36 22.64 8.43 -22.54
C ALA A 36 22.46 8.72 -21.05
N ALA A 37 21.37 9.41 -20.69
CA ALA A 37 21.04 9.64 -19.30
C ALA A 37 21.09 8.28 -18.59
N PRO A 38 21.70 8.19 -17.40
CA PRO A 38 21.68 6.93 -16.65
C PRO A 38 20.24 6.45 -16.56
N PRO A 39 19.98 5.14 -16.70
CA PRO A 39 18.62 4.62 -16.56
C PRO A 39 18.04 5.15 -15.27
N ALA A 40 16.81 5.69 -15.33
CA ALA A 40 16.13 6.20 -14.15
C ALA A 40 16.21 5.12 -13.07
N ALA A 41 16.78 5.45 -11.90
CA ALA A 41 16.92 4.47 -10.82
C ALA A 41 15.53 3.86 -10.56
N LEU A 42 15.44 2.54 -10.54
CA LEU A 42 14.19 1.84 -10.27
C LEU A 42 13.64 2.33 -8.93
N LEU A 43 12.39 2.82 -8.94
CA LEU A 43 11.74 3.31 -7.71
C LEU A 43 11.54 2.18 -6.71
N TYR A 44 11.18 0.99 -7.23
CA TYR A 44 10.84 -0.20 -6.46
C TYR A 44 11.63 -1.41 -6.95
N THR A 45 11.85 -2.37 -6.08
CA THR A 45 12.28 -3.72 -6.44
C THR A 45 11.06 -4.58 -6.80
N ASP A 46 11.29 -5.72 -7.46
CA ASP A 46 10.23 -6.71 -7.67
C ASP A 46 9.61 -7.16 -6.34
N ALA A 47 10.41 -7.29 -5.28
CA ALA A 47 9.92 -7.65 -3.96
C ALA A 47 9.01 -6.57 -3.35
N ASP A 48 9.29 -5.28 -3.59
CA ASP A 48 8.43 -4.18 -3.17
C ASP A 48 7.08 -4.24 -3.89
N LEU A 49 7.09 -4.43 -5.21
CA LEU A 49 5.87 -4.54 -6.02
C LEU A 49 5.07 -5.80 -5.69
N MET A 50 5.75 -6.91 -5.39
CA MET A 50 5.09 -8.14 -4.92
C MET A 50 4.46 -7.95 -3.55
N PHE A 51 5.11 -7.26 -2.61
CA PHE A 51 4.52 -6.93 -1.31
C PHE A 51 3.20 -6.18 -1.49
N LEU A 52 3.18 -5.12 -2.31
CA LEU A 52 1.96 -4.36 -2.59
C LEU A 52 0.87 -5.25 -3.21
N THR A 53 1.22 -6.03 -4.22
CA THR A 53 0.27 -6.90 -4.95
C THR A 53 -0.34 -7.95 -4.03
N HIS A 54 0.48 -8.60 -3.21
CA HIS A 54 0.02 -9.62 -2.28
C HIS A 54 -0.83 -9.00 -1.17
N MET A 55 -0.44 -7.84 -0.63
CA MET A 55 -1.19 -7.18 0.43
C MET A 55 -2.56 -6.68 -0.07
N VAL A 56 -2.68 -6.24 -1.32
CA VAL A 56 -3.99 -5.92 -1.94
C VAL A 56 -4.93 -7.12 -1.91
N ALA A 57 -4.46 -8.30 -2.33
CA ALA A 57 -5.29 -9.51 -2.31
C ALA A 57 -5.57 -10.01 -0.89
N HIS A 58 -4.61 -9.87 0.01
CA HIS A 58 -4.75 -10.20 1.41
C HIS A 58 -5.84 -9.34 2.06
N HIS A 59 -5.80 -8.02 1.92
CA HIS A 59 -6.79 -7.09 2.45
C HIS A 59 -8.18 -7.31 1.87
N GLN A 60 -8.29 -7.69 0.59
CA GLN A 60 -9.58 -7.99 0.00
C GLN A 60 -10.30 -9.12 0.76
N GLN A 61 -9.59 -10.17 1.19
CA GLN A 61 -10.23 -11.23 1.97
C GLN A 61 -10.76 -10.74 3.32
N ALA A 62 -10.08 -9.82 3.99
CA ALA A 62 -10.60 -9.24 5.23
C ALA A 62 -11.89 -8.44 5.00
N ILE A 63 -11.97 -7.71 3.89
CA ILE A 63 -13.20 -7.00 3.48
C ILE A 63 -14.32 -8.01 3.23
N ASP A 64 -14.03 -9.10 2.52
CA ASP A 64 -15.02 -10.16 2.26
C ASP A 64 -15.52 -10.81 3.57
N MET A 65 -14.61 -11.07 4.52
CA MET A 65 -14.97 -11.54 5.86
C MET A 65 -15.83 -10.53 6.62
N ALA A 66 -15.46 -9.25 6.58
CA ALA A 66 -16.19 -8.18 7.27
C ALA A 66 -17.61 -8.00 6.71
N ALA A 67 -17.80 -8.20 5.41
CA ALA A 67 -19.10 -8.13 4.75
C ALA A 67 -20.10 -9.20 5.23
N LEU A 68 -19.63 -10.27 5.84
CA LEU A 68 -20.48 -11.32 6.39
C LEU A 68 -21.15 -10.94 7.73
N VAL A 69 -20.55 -10.01 8.48
CA VAL A 69 -20.95 -9.70 9.88
C VAL A 69 -22.38 -9.17 9.99
N PRO A 70 -22.85 -8.22 9.14
CA PRO A 70 -24.19 -7.65 9.31
C PRO A 70 -25.36 -8.63 9.22
N ALA A 71 -25.18 -9.72 8.47
CA ALA A 71 -26.22 -10.75 8.33
C ALA A 71 -26.17 -11.83 9.43
N ARG A 72 -25.15 -11.81 10.31
CA ARG A 72 -24.85 -12.91 11.24
C ARG A 72 -24.66 -12.49 12.70
N SER A 73 -24.66 -11.17 12.96
CA SER A 73 -24.51 -10.65 14.32
C SER A 73 -25.30 -9.36 14.49
N ASP A 74 -25.90 -9.21 15.65
CA ASP A 74 -26.57 -7.98 16.14
C ASP A 74 -25.72 -7.20 17.16
N ARG A 75 -24.52 -7.70 17.49
CA ARG A 75 -23.61 -7.04 18.42
C ARG A 75 -23.07 -5.73 17.81
N GLU A 76 -23.51 -4.61 18.36
CA GLU A 76 -23.20 -3.28 17.82
C GLU A 76 -21.68 -3.02 17.71
N GLU A 77 -20.91 -3.43 18.72
CA GLU A 77 -19.46 -3.27 18.73
C GLU A 77 -18.78 -4.08 17.62
N PHE A 78 -19.27 -5.29 17.34
CA PHE A 78 -18.76 -6.14 16.26
C PHE A 78 -19.11 -5.57 14.89
N LEU A 79 -20.35 -5.11 14.72
CA LEU A 79 -20.79 -4.42 13.50
C LEU A 79 -19.96 -3.15 13.20
N LYS A 80 -19.69 -2.33 14.24
CA LYS A 80 -18.86 -1.13 14.10
C LYS A 80 -17.43 -1.49 13.70
N PHE A 81 -16.86 -2.49 14.36
CA PHE A 81 -15.51 -2.95 14.08
C PHE A 81 -15.38 -3.50 12.65
N ALA A 82 -16.29 -4.37 12.22
CA ALA A 82 -16.26 -4.92 10.88
C ALA A 82 -16.32 -3.81 9.80
N ARG A 83 -17.18 -2.81 9.99
CA ARG A 83 -17.24 -1.65 9.08
C ARG A 83 -15.96 -0.81 9.11
N TYR A 84 -15.40 -0.59 10.30
CA TYR A 84 -14.14 0.15 10.44
C TYR A 84 -13.00 -0.57 9.73
N THR A 85 -12.80 -1.86 10.03
CA THR A 85 -11.77 -2.69 9.39
C THR A 85 -11.92 -2.73 7.87
N ALA A 86 -13.14 -2.93 7.36
CA ALA A 86 -13.39 -2.93 5.91
C ALA A 86 -13.04 -1.57 5.28
N GLY A 87 -13.42 -0.45 5.92
CA GLY A 87 -13.11 0.89 5.42
C GLY A 87 -11.62 1.21 5.45
N ALA A 88 -10.92 0.87 6.53
CA ALA A 88 -9.48 1.06 6.66
C ALA A 88 -8.71 0.24 5.61
N GLN A 89 -9.05 -1.04 5.47
CA GLN A 89 -8.37 -1.91 4.50
C GLN A 89 -8.69 -1.53 3.05
N GLN A 90 -9.87 -1.01 2.75
CA GLN A 90 -10.17 -0.46 1.42
C GLN A 90 -9.30 0.76 1.10
N ALA A 91 -9.10 1.67 2.06
CA ALA A 91 -8.24 2.82 1.86
C ALA A 91 -6.76 2.41 1.62
N GLU A 92 -6.28 1.39 2.34
CA GLU A 92 -4.95 0.83 2.13
C GLU A 92 -4.83 0.14 0.76
N ILE A 93 -5.85 -0.60 0.31
CA ILE A 93 -5.92 -1.18 -1.05
C ILE A 93 -5.81 -0.07 -2.11
N ASP A 94 -6.58 1.00 -1.96
CA ASP A 94 -6.59 2.10 -2.93
C ASP A 94 -5.22 2.79 -2.99
N HIS A 95 -4.58 2.99 -1.84
CA HIS A 95 -3.20 3.52 -1.78
C HIS A 95 -2.19 2.58 -2.44
N MET A 96 -2.22 1.28 -2.14
CA MET A 96 -1.34 0.29 -2.76
C MET A 96 -1.52 0.22 -4.28
N LYS A 97 -2.77 0.25 -4.76
CA LYS A 97 -3.07 0.29 -6.20
C LYS A 97 -2.54 1.57 -6.86
N ALA A 98 -2.61 2.72 -6.18
CA ALA A 98 -2.04 3.96 -6.69
C ALA A 98 -0.50 3.88 -6.81
N LEU A 99 0.19 3.28 -5.83
CA LEU A 99 1.63 3.06 -5.90
C LEU A 99 2.02 2.10 -7.05
N LEU A 100 1.28 1.00 -7.21
CA LEU A 100 1.47 0.05 -8.32
C LEU A 100 1.25 0.70 -9.68
N GLN A 101 0.22 1.52 -9.82
CA GLN A 101 -0.04 2.27 -11.06
C GLN A 101 1.08 3.28 -11.34
N ALA A 102 1.50 4.04 -10.33
CA ALA A 102 2.60 4.99 -10.48
C ALA A 102 3.93 4.32 -10.87
N ALA A 103 4.17 3.09 -10.40
CA ALA A 103 5.32 2.29 -10.84
C ALA A 103 5.17 1.85 -12.30
N ALA A 104 4.00 1.36 -12.68
CA ALA A 104 3.72 0.92 -14.06
C ALA A 104 3.86 2.07 -15.07
N ASP A 105 3.37 3.26 -14.75
CA ASP A 105 3.48 4.48 -15.58
C ASP A 105 4.95 4.89 -15.81
N ARG A 106 5.86 4.42 -14.95
CA ARG A 106 7.31 4.63 -15.08
C ARG A 106 8.05 3.42 -15.70
N GLY A 107 7.31 2.47 -16.27
CA GLY A 107 7.87 1.28 -16.91
C GLY A 107 8.26 0.17 -15.92
N GLN A 108 7.76 0.20 -14.68
CA GLN A 108 7.95 -0.83 -13.65
C GLN A 108 6.62 -1.53 -13.30
N PRO A 109 6.01 -2.30 -14.21
CA PRO A 109 4.80 -3.04 -13.85
C PRO A 109 5.12 -4.10 -12.81
N ALA A 110 4.16 -4.36 -11.92
CA ALA A 110 4.31 -5.45 -10.95
C ALA A 110 4.57 -6.79 -11.66
N PRO A 111 5.46 -7.63 -11.12
CA PRO A 111 5.68 -8.97 -11.63
C PRO A 111 4.37 -9.75 -11.65
N ARG A 112 4.15 -10.52 -12.73
CA ARG A 112 3.00 -11.44 -12.76
C ARG A 112 3.27 -12.56 -11.77
N HIS A 113 2.42 -12.70 -10.78
CA HIS A 113 2.44 -13.79 -9.84
C HIS A 113 1.07 -14.48 -9.81
N GLU A 114 1.07 -15.81 -9.81
CA GLU A 114 -0.17 -16.56 -9.64
C GLU A 114 -0.63 -16.45 -8.18
N MET A 115 -1.72 -15.72 -7.97
CA MET A 115 -2.27 -15.42 -6.64
C MET A 115 -3.06 -16.58 -6.03
N GLY A 116 -3.01 -17.76 -6.62
CA GLY A 116 -3.92 -18.89 -6.34
C GLY A 116 -3.28 -20.15 -5.79
N GLY A 117 -2.11 -20.07 -5.16
CA GLY A 117 -1.50 -21.24 -4.52
C GLY A 117 -2.33 -21.75 -3.34
N ASP A 118 -2.47 -23.07 -3.21
CA ASP A 118 -2.88 -23.71 -1.96
C ASP A 118 -1.61 -24.34 -1.35
N PRO A 119 -1.11 -23.85 -0.18
CA PRO A 119 -1.78 -22.99 0.79
C PRO A 119 -1.82 -21.51 0.38
N PRO A 120 -2.86 -20.78 0.82
CA PRO A 120 -2.96 -19.33 0.61
C PRO A 120 -1.81 -18.58 1.31
N MET A 121 -1.61 -17.29 0.97
CA MET A 121 -0.65 -16.44 1.65
C MET A 121 -0.82 -16.50 3.17
N ALA A 122 0.27 -16.19 3.90
CA ALA A 122 0.32 -16.26 5.36
C ALA A 122 -0.93 -15.62 5.99
N GLY A 123 -1.60 -16.34 6.87
CA GLY A 123 -2.77 -15.88 7.61
C GLY A 123 -4.11 -15.95 6.86
N MET A 124 -4.13 -15.99 5.54
CA MET A 124 -5.37 -16.08 4.77
C MET A 124 -6.16 -17.35 5.09
N LEU A 125 -7.47 -17.24 5.03
CA LEU A 125 -8.37 -18.38 5.13
C LEU A 125 -8.38 -19.14 3.80
N SER A 126 -8.34 -20.46 3.88
CA SER A 126 -8.57 -21.32 2.72
C SER A 126 -10.02 -21.23 2.24
N LYS A 127 -10.29 -21.70 1.03
CA LYS A 127 -11.66 -21.78 0.49
C LYS A 127 -12.61 -22.54 1.42
N ALA A 128 -12.14 -23.65 2.01
CA ALA A 128 -12.93 -24.43 2.96
C ALA A 128 -13.24 -23.66 4.25
N GLN A 129 -12.29 -22.87 4.77
CA GLN A 129 -12.49 -22.06 5.96
C GLN A 129 -13.43 -20.87 5.68
N MET A 130 -13.34 -20.24 4.52
CA MET A 130 -14.31 -19.22 4.10
C MET A 130 -15.71 -19.79 3.99
N ALA A 131 -15.87 -20.97 3.36
CA ALA A 131 -17.16 -21.65 3.26
C ALA A 131 -17.73 -22.01 4.64
N ALA A 132 -16.90 -22.48 5.57
CA ALA A 132 -17.32 -22.75 6.94
C ALA A 132 -17.78 -21.47 7.66
N LEU A 133 -17.08 -20.37 7.47
CA LEU A 133 -17.43 -19.06 8.01
C LEU A 133 -18.77 -18.56 7.43
N GLU A 134 -18.98 -18.72 6.12
CA GLU A 134 -20.23 -18.35 5.44
C GLU A 134 -21.44 -19.18 5.91
N ALA A 135 -21.23 -20.46 6.26
CA ALA A 135 -22.26 -21.34 6.73
C ALA A 135 -22.62 -21.14 8.22
N ALA A 136 -21.70 -20.58 9.01
CA ALA A 136 -21.88 -20.40 10.44
C ALA A 136 -22.83 -19.25 10.78
N GLY A 137 -23.44 -19.31 11.97
CA GLY A 137 -24.30 -18.26 12.52
C GLY A 137 -24.10 -18.07 14.03
N GLY A 138 -24.61 -16.97 14.57
CA GLY A 138 -24.58 -16.69 16.01
C GLY A 138 -23.18 -16.70 16.62
N LEU A 139 -23.02 -17.35 17.77
CA LEU A 139 -21.74 -17.41 18.49
C LEU A 139 -20.67 -18.21 17.73
N GLU A 140 -21.05 -19.24 17.00
CA GLU A 140 -20.11 -20.01 16.19
C GLU A 140 -19.51 -19.14 15.08
N PHE A 141 -20.33 -18.36 14.38
CA PHE A 141 -19.85 -17.38 13.41
C PHE A 141 -18.88 -16.39 14.06
N ALA A 142 -19.25 -15.80 15.20
CA ALA A 142 -18.41 -14.83 15.89
C ALA A 142 -17.05 -15.43 16.27
N LYS A 143 -17.03 -16.68 16.76
CA LYS A 143 -15.80 -17.41 17.10
C LYS A 143 -14.91 -17.62 15.87
N LEU A 144 -15.45 -18.21 14.83
CA LEU A 144 -14.71 -18.51 13.58
C LEU A 144 -14.20 -17.22 12.94
N TRP A 145 -15.02 -16.17 12.94
CA TRP A 145 -14.64 -14.88 12.38
C TRP A 145 -13.49 -14.25 13.16
N LEU A 146 -13.58 -14.15 14.49
CA LEU A 146 -12.54 -13.55 15.33
C LEU A 146 -11.23 -14.35 15.22
N GLN A 147 -11.27 -15.66 15.32
CA GLN A 147 -10.09 -16.50 15.19
C GLN A 147 -9.48 -16.41 13.79
N GLY A 148 -10.32 -16.41 12.76
CA GLY A 148 -9.92 -16.26 11.36
C GLY A 148 -9.27 -14.91 11.11
N MET A 149 -9.88 -13.83 11.57
CA MET A 149 -9.38 -12.46 11.36
C MET A 149 -8.09 -12.18 12.17
N ILE A 150 -7.97 -12.71 13.40
CA ILE A 150 -6.72 -12.64 14.17
C ILE A 150 -5.57 -13.31 13.39
N ARG A 151 -5.81 -14.51 12.86
CA ARG A 151 -4.79 -15.22 12.06
C ARG A 151 -4.47 -14.46 10.77
N HIS A 152 -5.49 -13.92 10.11
CA HIS A 152 -5.36 -13.11 8.91
C HIS A 152 -4.49 -11.87 9.18
N HIS A 153 -4.81 -11.11 10.21
CA HIS A 153 -4.04 -9.94 10.63
C HIS A 153 -2.59 -10.28 11.01
N GLN A 154 -2.38 -11.42 11.68
CA GLN A 154 -1.01 -11.87 11.98
C GLN A 154 -0.21 -12.11 10.69
N GLY A 155 -0.84 -12.66 9.66
CA GLY A 155 -0.20 -12.83 8.35
C GLY A 155 0.21 -11.50 7.72
N ALA A 156 -0.64 -10.47 7.78
CA ALA A 156 -0.29 -9.13 7.30
C ALA A 156 0.86 -8.51 8.11
N VAL A 157 0.86 -8.68 9.45
CA VAL A 157 1.96 -8.26 10.32
C VAL A 157 3.27 -8.94 9.91
N ASP A 158 3.25 -10.23 9.65
CA ASP A 158 4.44 -10.99 9.23
C ASP A 158 4.97 -10.52 7.87
N MET A 159 4.06 -10.24 6.91
CA MET A 159 4.41 -9.69 5.60
C MET A 159 5.02 -8.28 5.71
N ALA A 160 4.45 -7.41 6.54
CA ALA A 160 4.94 -6.05 6.76
C ALA A 160 6.32 -6.05 7.46
N LEU A 161 6.52 -6.91 8.47
CA LEU A 161 7.83 -7.10 9.11
C LEU A 161 8.90 -7.64 8.13
N ALA A 162 8.52 -8.54 7.24
CA ALA A 162 9.42 -9.04 6.20
C ALA A 162 9.80 -7.92 5.22
N GLN A 163 8.87 -7.03 4.89
CA GLN A 163 9.13 -5.85 4.07
C GLN A 163 10.11 -4.90 4.76
N GLN A 164 9.86 -4.50 6.01
CA GLN A 164 10.76 -3.65 6.79
C GLN A 164 12.18 -4.22 6.90
N ARG A 165 12.30 -5.54 7.10
CA ARG A 165 13.60 -6.21 7.16
C ARG A 165 14.36 -6.08 5.84
N ARG A 166 13.69 -6.28 4.68
CA ARG A 166 14.30 -6.08 3.35
C ARG A 166 14.76 -4.62 3.15
N GLU A 167 13.97 -3.66 3.60
CA GLU A 167 14.33 -2.23 3.52
C GLU A 167 15.56 -1.92 4.37
N PHE A 168 15.61 -2.42 5.60
CA PHE A 168 16.74 -2.27 6.50
C PHE A 168 18.01 -2.90 5.92
N ASP A 169 17.96 -4.16 5.47
CA ASP A 169 19.11 -4.89 4.93
C ASP A 169 19.65 -4.25 3.65
N SER A 170 18.78 -3.71 2.81
CA SER A 170 19.14 -3.02 1.56
C SER A 170 19.49 -1.55 1.74
N GLN A 171 19.29 -0.97 2.92
CA GLN A 171 19.41 0.46 3.23
C GLN A 171 18.54 1.35 2.28
N ARG A 172 17.42 0.81 1.83
CA ARG A 172 16.48 1.50 0.95
C ARG A 172 15.22 1.84 1.73
N GLN A 173 14.65 2.99 1.39
CA GLN A 173 13.32 3.40 1.85
C GLN A 173 12.47 3.67 0.62
N PRO A 174 11.82 2.64 0.05
CA PRO A 174 10.99 2.82 -1.13
C PRO A 174 9.82 3.75 -0.78
N TYR A 175 9.63 4.76 -1.62
CA TYR A 175 8.63 5.81 -1.39
C TYR A 175 7.24 5.23 -1.13
N GLY A 176 6.64 5.60 -0.01
CA GLY A 176 5.29 5.21 0.39
C GLY A 176 5.14 3.79 0.94
N ILE A 177 6.10 2.89 0.71
CA ILE A 177 5.99 1.49 1.16
C ILE A 177 6.39 1.35 2.63
N ALA A 178 7.46 2.02 3.04
CA ALA A 178 7.91 1.98 4.44
C ALA A 178 6.82 2.48 5.40
N SER A 179 6.25 3.66 5.12
CA SER A 179 5.15 4.21 5.94
C SER A 179 3.91 3.31 5.94
N MET A 180 3.58 2.71 4.79
CA MET A 180 2.47 1.77 4.70
C MET A 180 2.70 0.50 5.54
N ALA A 181 3.92 -0.06 5.52
CA ALA A 181 4.25 -1.20 6.36
C ALA A 181 4.14 -0.85 7.86
N ASP A 182 4.58 0.36 8.26
CA ASP A 182 4.42 0.86 9.64
C ASP A 182 2.95 1.00 10.04
N ASP A 183 2.12 1.57 9.17
CA ASP A 183 0.68 1.77 9.40
C ASP A 183 -0.04 0.42 9.54
N ILE A 184 0.25 -0.55 8.66
CA ILE A 184 -0.28 -1.92 8.74
C ILE A 184 0.11 -2.57 10.07
N LEU A 185 1.38 -2.46 10.48
CA LEU A 185 1.84 -3.03 11.75
C LEU A 185 1.12 -2.44 12.95
N ALA A 186 0.96 -1.12 13.00
CA ALA A 186 0.32 -0.43 14.11
C ALA A 186 -1.17 -0.78 14.20
N THR A 187 -1.89 -0.67 13.08
CA THR A 187 -3.33 -0.90 13.02
C THR A 187 -3.68 -2.35 13.31
N GLN A 188 -3.05 -3.29 12.61
CA GLN A 188 -3.45 -4.69 12.73
C GLN A 188 -3.06 -5.33 14.06
N ARG A 189 -1.95 -4.90 14.69
CA ARG A 189 -1.63 -5.32 16.06
C ARG A 189 -2.66 -4.83 17.07
N GLY A 190 -3.13 -3.59 16.93
CA GLY A 190 -4.21 -3.05 17.76
C GLY A 190 -5.51 -3.83 17.61
N GLU A 191 -5.90 -4.13 16.37
CA GLU A 191 -7.10 -4.92 16.06
C GLU A 191 -7.01 -6.36 16.58
N ILE A 192 -5.84 -7.02 16.47
CA ILE A 192 -5.60 -8.35 17.08
C ILE A 192 -5.84 -8.29 18.59
N GLY A 193 -5.31 -7.29 19.28
CA GLY A 193 -5.51 -7.12 20.72
C GLY A 193 -6.98 -6.99 21.09
N MET A 194 -7.73 -6.18 20.34
CA MET A 194 -9.17 -5.99 20.54
C MET A 194 -9.95 -7.30 20.32
N MET A 195 -9.69 -7.99 19.21
CA MET A 195 -10.36 -9.26 18.91
C MET A 195 -10.08 -10.36 19.94
N LYS A 196 -8.84 -10.45 20.45
CA LYS A 196 -8.51 -11.36 21.57
C LYS A 196 -9.30 -11.03 22.81
N THR A 197 -9.42 -9.75 23.17
CA THR A 197 -10.24 -9.31 24.31
C THR A 197 -11.71 -9.75 24.15
N TRP A 198 -12.25 -9.70 22.91
CA TRP A 198 -13.63 -10.15 22.67
C TRP A 198 -13.78 -11.67 22.74
N LEU A 199 -12.80 -12.46 22.24
CA LEU A 199 -12.82 -13.90 22.42
C LEU A 199 -12.97 -14.28 23.90
N THR A 200 -12.15 -13.67 24.77
CA THR A 200 -12.24 -13.87 26.23
C THR A 200 -13.58 -13.39 26.78
N ARG A 201 -13.96 -12.15 26.48
CA ARG A 201 -15.17 -11.51 27.05
C ARG A 201 -16.47 -12.21 26.64
N TRP A 202 -16.50 -12.83 25.46
CA TRP A 202 -17.67 -13.55 24.95
C TRP A 202 -17.63 -15.06 25.25
N GLY A 203 -16.58 -15.54 25.91
CA GLY A 203 -16.42 -16.98 26.25
C GLY A 203 -16.21 -17.85 25.02
N LEU A 204 -15.54 -17.33 23.98
CA LEU A 204 -15.33 -17.98 22.70
C LEU A 204 -13.90 -18.55 22.54
N GLU A 205 -13.11 -18.53 23.59
CA GLU A 205 -11.78 -19.15 23.60
C GLU A 205 -11.89 -20.66 23.44
N ASP A 206 -10.90 -21.27 22.80
CA ASP A 206 -10.80 -22.71 22.79
C ASP A 206 -10.49 -23.20 24.22
N PRO A 207 -11.11 -24.32 24.66
CA PRO A 207 -10.76 -24.88 25.95
C PRO A 207 -9.27 -25.20 26.00
N VAL A 208 -8.61 -24.73 27.07
CA VAL A 208 -7.20 -25.04 27.29
C VAL A 208 -7.09 -26.58 27.38
N PRO A 209 -6.28 -27.26 26.56
CA PRO A 209 -6.13 -28.69 26.65
C PRO A 209 -5.58 -29.05 28.04
N GLY A 210 -6.37 -29.71 28.85
CA GLY A 210 -5.95 -30.46 30.03
C GLY A 210 -5.51 -29.64 31.25
N HIS A 211 -6.44 -29.31 32.14
CA HIS A 211 -6.21 -29.36 33.58
C HIS A 211 -6.87 -30.60 34.16
#